data_c3399147488090c5894ddd8763835509
#
_entry.id   c3399147488090c5894ddd8763835509
#
_cell.length_a   1.000
_cell.length_b   1.000
_cell.length_c   1.000
_cell.angle_alpha   90.00
_cell.angle_beta   90.00
_cell.angle_gamma   90.00
#
_symmetry.space_group_name_H-M   'P 1'
#
loop_
_entity.id
_entity.type
_entity.pdbx_description
1 polymer ?
#
loop_
_entity_poly.entity_id
_entity_poly.type
_entity_poly.pdbx_seq_one_letter_code
_entity_poly.pdbx_strand_id
1 'polypeptide(L)'
;MPRPTPVPAWATAALLVAPALAMTAPSPAAAQATVDLPVVLPAAVVDLRTAEGAALVQAQWRYSDVKVIEVDHHAPGPDLRPSGPPNRTNDITPHAEAADFDDSGWEAIEPAALETRRSNGRLAFNWYRTRITLPRTVGGLGITGATVVFELVIDDYAEIWVDGKLPLVLGQTGGQLIKGFNAPNRVVLTRDARPGQQIQLAVFGINGPVSSPPVNFIWVRSATLDFYRPGQVGAPVATRAKVIRLDPSIDRIVPSGAAIEKLAGGFQFIEGPVWHPDGYLLFSDPNANTIYRWTPDGAVSVFRSKSGYSGFDIGEYHQPGSNGLTLDRNGLLTINEHGNRRVTRLERTGKITVLADRYDGKRLNSPNDLVYRSDGTLYFTDPPFGLPKGFDDPKKELPFSGVYMVKDSQVTLLTKELTGPNGIAFSPDERYLYVDNWDLKRKVLMRYEVNPNGTIANGKVFYDFTKDPEMVALDGIKVDQQGNVYVSAPGGVWILSPA
;
A
#
# COMPACT_ATOMS: atom_id res chain seq x y z
N MET A 1 58.65 29.11 -49.08
CA MET A 1 57.63 29.74 -49.94
C MET A 1 57.52 28.94 -51.24
N PRO A 2 56.39 28.43 -51.58
CA PRO A 2 55.43 29.08 -52.47
C PRO A 2 53.99 29.01 -51.93
N ARG A 3 53.15 29.87 -52.53
CA ARG A 3 51.77 30.17 -52.18
C ARG A 3 50.76 29.11 -52.69
N PRO A 4 49.55 29.03 -52.10
CA PRO A 4 48.55 28.06 -52.51
C PRO A 4 47.74 28.51 -53.72
N THR A 5 47.32 27.55 -54.52
CA THR A 5 46.40 27.69 -55.66
C THR A 5 44.95 27.56 -55.19
N PRO A 6 43.98 28.22 -55.85
CA PRO A 6 42.61 28.29 -55.44
C PRO A 6 41.76 27.09 -55.90
N VAL A 7 40.77 26.73 -55.04
CA VAL A 7 39.75 25.71 -55.33
C VAL A 7 38.60 26.33 -56.14
N PRO A 8 38.08 25.70 -57.17
CA PRO A 8 36.85 26.18 -57.86
C PRO A 8 35.59 25.71 -57.14
N ALA A 9 34.68 26.66 -56.93
CA ALA A 9 33.33 26.44 -56.47
C ALA A 9 32.47 25.85 -57.62
N TRP A 10 31.84 24.71 -57.40
CA TRP A 10 30.57 24.26 -57.97
C TRP A 10 30.10 23.05 -57.17
N ALA A 11 29.20 23.29 -56.26
CA ALA A 11 28.32 22.21 -55.70
C ALA A 11 26.91 22.76 -55.60
N THR A 12 26.11 22.37 -56.54
CA THR A 12 24.69 22.60 -56.59
C THR A 12 24.02 21.93 -55.40
N ALA A 13 23.35 22.72 -54.55
CA ALA A 13 22.53 22.19 -53.46
C ALA A 13 21.25 21.59 -54.07
N ALA A 14 21.15 20.27 -54.04
CA ALA A 14 19.89 19.56 -54.21
C ALA A 14 19.11 19.60 -52.91
N LEU A 15 18.04 20.40 -52.86
CA LEU A 15 17.05 20.35 -51.77
C LEU A 15 16.29 19.03 -51.90
N LEU A 16 16.64 18.05 -51.10
CA LEU A 16 15.81 16.90 -50.81
C LEU A 16 14.72 17.33 -49.79
N VAL A 17 13.54 17.62 -50.31
CA VAL A 17 12.32 17.73 -49.52
C VAL A 17 11.99 16.33 -49.06
N ALA A 18 12.40 15.95 -47.83
CA ALA A 18 11.89 14.78 -47.15
C ALA A 18 10.43 15.08 -46.77
N PRO A 19 9.48 14.16 -47.07
CA PRO A 19 8.13 14.32 -46.56
C PRO A 19 8.21 14.29 -45.04
N ALA A 20 7.71 15.34 -44.39
CA ALA A 20 7.47 15.35 -42.95
C ALA A 20 6.50 14.20 -42.65
N LEU A 21 7.01 13.08 -42.14
CA LEU A 21 6.18 12.15 -41.40
C LEU A 21 5.62 12.96 -40.24
N ALA A 22 4.35 13.30 -40.34
CA ALA A 22 3.56 13.73 -39.21
C ALA A 22 3.65 12.59 -38.17
N MET A 23 4.54 12.72 -37.21
CA MET A 23 4.43 11.96 -35.97
C MET A 23 3.10 12.40 -35.38
N THR A 24 2.07 11.62 -35.62
CA THR A 24 0.87 11.69 -34.78
C THR A 24 1.36 11.48 -33.35
N ALA A 25 1.27 12.53 -32.52
CA ALA A 25 1.45 12.39 -31.13
C ALA A 25 0.64 11.16 -30.69
N PRO A 26 1.18 10.23 -29.90
CA PRO A 26 0.37 9.15 -29.38
C PRO A 26 -0.84 9.79 -28.74
N SER A 27 -2.03 9.38 -29.18
CA SER A 27 -3.28 9.71 -28.47
C SER A 27 -2.98 9.55 -26.99
N PRO A 28 -3.40 10.50 -26.12
CA PRO A 28 -3.26 10.31 -24.70
C PRO A 28 -3.82 8.93 -24.43
N ALA A 29 -2.96 8.02 -23.95
CA ALA A 29 -3.38 6.69 -23.55
C ALA A 29 -4.64 6.92 -22.75
N ALA A 30 -5.76 6.34 -23.19
CA ALA A 30 -7.01 6.44 -22.49
C ALA A 30 -6.65 6.15 -21.03
N ALA A 31 -6.89 7.12 -20.15
CA ALA A 31 -6.59 6.97 -18.75
C ALA A 31 -7.22 5.66 -18.34
N GLN A 32 -6.39 4.65 -18.06
CA GLN A 32 -6.88 3.35 -17.64
C GLN A 32 -7.65 3.67 -16.39
N ALA A 33 -8.96 3.45 -16.44
CA ALA A 33 -9.81 3.60 -15.29
C ALA A 33 -9.17 2.76 -14.20
N THR A 34 -8.56 3.42 -13.22
CA THR A 34 -8.17 2.77 -11.98
C THR A 34 -9.42 2.10 -11.49
N VAL A 35 -9.35 0.79 -11.27
CA VAL A 35 -10.51 0.07 -10.72
C VAL A 35 -10.60 0.54 -9.28
N ASP A 36 -11.32 1.66 -9.05
CA ASP A 36 -11.58 2.20 -7.73
C ASP A 36 -12.40 1.18 -6.95
N LEU A 37 -11.68 0.32 -6.23
CA LEU A 37 -12.30 -0.54 -5.25
C LEU A 37 -12.80 0.34 -4.11
N PRO A 38 -14.05 0.12 -3.65
CA PRO A 38 -14.53 0.82 -2.49
C PRO A 38 -13.62 0.58 -1.29
N VAL A 39 -13.08 1.64 -0.71
CA VAL A 39 -12.25 1.63 0.51
C VAL A 39 -13.08 1.81 1.77
N VAL A 40 -14.38 1.68 1.66
CA VAL A 40 -15.37 1.88 2.71
C VAL A 40 -15.95 0.53 3.14
N LEU A 41 -16.52 0.47 4.33
CA LEU A 41 -17.26 -0.72 4.74
C LEU A 41 -18.47 -0.91 3.85
N PRO A 42 -18.74 -2.13 3.37
CA PRO A 42 -19.95 -2.42 2.64
C PRO A 42 -21.20 -2.16 3.50
N ALA A 43 -22.26 -1.71 2.88
CA ALA A 43 -23.55 -1.50 3.55
C ALA A 43 -24.27 -2.84 3.82
N ALA A 44 -23.97 -3.87 3.05
CA ALA A 44 -24.41 -5.24 3.25
C ALA A 44 -23.40 -6.22 2.64
N VAL A 45 -23.38 -7.45 3.17
CA VAL A 45 -22.48 -8.53 2.72
C VAL A 45 -23.28 -9.82 2.57
N VAL A 46 -22.98 -10.58 1.51
CA VAL A 46 -23.50 -11.94 1.30
C VAL A 46 -22.32 -12.91 1.29
N ASP A 47 -22.27 -13.85 2.22
CA ASP A 47 -21.23 -14.91 2.24
C ASP A 47 -21.71 -16.08 1.34
N LEU A 48 -21.03 -16.27 0.22
CA LEU A 48 -21.34 -17.31 -0.77
C LEU A 48 -20.93 -18.72 -0.34
N ARG A 49 -20.29 -18.86 0.82
CA ARG A 49 -19.97 -20.17 1.42
C ARG A 49 -21.07 -20.67 2.34
N THR A 50 -22.09 -19.87 2.59
CA THR A 50 -23.28 -20.27 3.36
C THR A 50 -24.42 -20.67 2.45
N ALA A 51 -25.24 -21.63 2.88
CA ALA A 51 -26.43 -22.03 2.15
C ALA A 51 -27.42 -20.85 1.98
N GLU A 52 -27.57 -20.02 3.02
CA GLU A 52 -28.41 -18.83 3.00
C GLU A 52 -27.92 -17.79 1.98
N GLY A 53 -26.62 -17.45 2.02
CA GLY A 53 -26.04 -16.47 1.10
C GLY A 53 -26.06 -16.94 -0.34
N ALA A 54 -25.74 -18.21 -0.61
CA ALA A 54 -25.83 -18.79 -1.94
C ALA A 54 -27.27 -18.81 -2.46
N ALA A 55 -28.23 -19.19 -1.63
CA ALA A 55 -29.65 -19.20 -2.00
C ALA A 55 -30.17 -17.78 -2.30
N LEU A 56 -29.76 -16.77 -1.53
CA LEU A 56 -30.16 -15.38 -1.71
C LEU A 56 -29.84 -14.85 -3.11
N VAL A 57 -28.68 -15.25 -3.66
CA VAL A 57 -28.23 -14.83 -5.00
C VAL A 57 -28.33 -15.95 -6.04
N GLN A 58 -28.99 -17.05 -5.71
CA GLN A 58 -29.20 -18.22 -6.58
C GLN A 58 -27.86 -18.81 -7.08
N ALA A 59 -26.81 -18.73 -6.28
CA ALA A 59 -25.51 -19.27 -6.62
C ALA A 59 -25.50 -20.80 -6.52
N GLN A 60 -25.10 -21.46 -7.60
CA GLN A 60 -24.77 -22.88 -7.62
C GLN A 60 -23.30 -23.03 -8.01
N TRP A 61 -22.47 -23.43 -7.06
CA TRP A 61 -21.08 -23.64 -7.33
C TRP A 61 -20.82 -24.95 -8.10
N ARG A 62 -19.95 -24.87 -9.09
CA ARG A 62 -19.46 -26.00 -9.87
C ARG A 62 -17.97 -26.05 -9.83
N TYR A 63 -17.41 -27.25 -9.84
CA TYR A 63 -15.99 -27.53 -9.68
C TYR A 63 -15.46 -28.44 -10.78
N SER A 64 -14.24 -28.17 -11.25
CA SER A 64 -13.47 -29.06 -12.11
C SER A 64 -11.99 -28.97 -11.82
N ASP A 65 -11.30 -30.12 -11.74
CA ASP A 65 -9.85 -30.13 -11.84
C ASP A 65 -9.42 -29.74 -13.26
N VAL A 66 -8.23 -29.13 -13.36
CA VAL A 66 -7.63 -28.71 -14.62
C VAL A 66 -6.42 -29.58 -14.91
N LYS A 67 -6.29 -30.01 -16.15
CA LYS A 67 -5.13 -30.78 -16.63
C LYS A 67 -4.21 -29.88 -17.44
N VAL A 68 -2.91 -30.06 -17.30
CA VAL A 68 -1.91 -29.51 -18.20
C VAL A 68 -1.69 -30.51 -19.32
N ILE A 69 -1.80 -30.08 -20.55
CA ILE A 69 -1.66 -30.87 -21.75
C ILE A 69 -0.60 -30.27 -22.68
N GLU A 70 0.06 -31.14 -23.45
CA GLU A 70 0.97 -30.69 -24.51
C GLU A 70 0.18 -30.43 -25.80
N VAL A 71 0.40 -29.27 -26.41
CA VAL A 71 -0.28 -28.89 -27.65
C VAL A 71 0.71 -28.42 -28.71
N ASP A 72 0.34 -28.61 -29.99
CA ASP A 72 1.06 -28.01 -31.09
C ASP A 72 0.89 -26.51 -31.11
N HIS A 73 1.96 -25.80 -31.34
CA HIS A 73 1.99 -24.34 -31.33
C HIS A 73 3.01 -23.80 -32.34
N HIS A 74 3.22 -22.50 -32.35
CA HIS A 74 4.25 -21.84 -33.14
C HIS A 74 5.13 -20.96 -32.25
N ALA A 75 6.42 -20.93 -32.57
CA ALA A 75 7.35 -20.00 -31.96
C ALA A 75 6.95 -18.54 -32.26
N PRO A 76 7.39 -17.55 -31.46
CA PRO A 76 7.16 -16.16 -31.78
C PRO A 76 7.74 -15.79 -33.14
N GLY A 77 6.96 -15.14 -33.99
CA GLY A 77 7.40 -14.50 -35.20
C GLY A 77 7.96 -13.09 -34.95
N PRO A 78 8.38 -12.40 -36.04
CA PRO A 78 8.87 -11.02 -35.91
C PRO A 78 7.87 -10.02 -35.33
N ASP A 79 6.58 -10.32 -35.48
CA ASP A 79 5.46 -9.56 -34.91
C ASP A 79 5.12 -9.92 -33.46
N LEU A 80 5.94 -10.77 -32.81
CA LEU A 80 5.74 -11.30 -31.46
C LEU A 80 4.47 -12.16 -31.30
N ARG A 81 3.83 -12.56 -32.42
CA ARG A 81 2.71 -13.48 -32.42
C ARG A 81 3.21 -14.90 -32.67
N PRO A 82 2.42 -15.94 -32.37
CA PRO A 82 2.79 -17.34 -32.62
C PRO A 82 2.71 -17.67 -34.14
N SER A 83 3.52 -16.97 -34.94
CA SER A 83 3.60 -17.07 -36.40
C SER A 83 4.93 -17.60 -36.91
N GLY A 84 5.84 -17.95 -36.00
CA GLY A 84 7.14 -18.54 -36.34
C GLY A 84 7.09 -20.06 -36.66
N PRO A 85 8.23 -20.76 -36.65
CA PRO A 85 8.27 -22.19 -36.93
C PRO A 85 7.39 -22.99 -35.97
N PRO A 86 6.84 -24.14 -36.40
CA PRO A 86 6.08 -25.03 -35.53
C PRO A 86 6.91 -25.47 -34.31
N ASN A 87 6.27 -25.46 -33.15
CA ASN A 87 6.81 -26.01 -31.91
C ASN A 87 5.71 -26.66 -31.09
N ARG A 88 6.05 -27.15 -29.90
CA ARG A 88 5.10 -27.70 -28.92
C ARG A 88 5.23 -26.92 -27.62
N THR A 89 4.11 -26.72 -26.95
CA THR A 89 4.02 -26.03 -25.65
C THR A 89 2.99 -26.69 -24.75
N ASN A 90 2.87 -26.24 -23.51
CA ASN A 90 1.83 -26.69 -22.62
C ASN A 90 0.64 -25.73 -22.62
N ASP A 91 -0.53 -26.29 -22.50
CA ASP A 91 -1.79 -25.57 -22.32
C ASP A 91 -2.61 -26.23 -21.22
N ILE A 92 -3.69 -25.63 -20.82
CA ILE A 92 -4.62 -26.16 -19.79
C ILE A 92 -5.91 -26.65 -20.45
N THR A 93 -6.56 -27.60 -19.79
CA THR A 93 -7.89 -28.03 -20.19
C THR A 93 -8.74 -28.39 -18.96
N PRO A 94 -10.01 -27.93 -18.86
CA PRO A 94 -10.70 -27.09 -19.81
C PRO A 94 -10.31 -25.61 -19.68
N HIS A 95 -10.49 -24.84 -20.77
CA HIS A 95 -10.61 -23.39 -20.77
C HIS A 95 -12.05 -23.02 -20.41
N ALA A 96 -12.25 -22.54 -19.20
CA ALA A 96 -13.60 -22.30 -18.68
C ALA A 96 -13.85 -20.88 -18.21
N GLU A 97 -13.08 -19.95 -18.74
CA GLU A 97 -13.22 -18.52 -18.50
C GLU A 97 -14.48 -17.92 -19.14
N ALA A 98 -14.92 -18.43 -20.29
CA ALA A 98 -16.01 -17.87 -21.06
C ALA A 98 -17.36 -17.92 -20.30
N ALA A 99 -18.16 -16.85 -20.46
CA ALA A 99 -19.43 -16.75 -19.75
C ALA A 99 -20.45 -17.81 -20.18
N ASP A 100 -20.38 -18.25 -21.43
CA ASP A 100 -21.24 -19.25 -22.06
C ASP A 100 -20.65 -20.67 -22.03
N PHE A 101 -19.53 -20.87 -21.35
CA PHE A 101 -18.94 -22.20 -21.20
C PHE A 101 -19.95 -23.16 -20.53
N ASP A 102 -20.16 -24.32 -21.12
CA ASP A 102 -21.04 -25.35 -20.57
C ASP A 102 -20.35 -26.14 -19.44
N ASP A 103 -20.69 -25.80 -18.24
CA ASP A 103 -20.25 -26.45 -17.01
C ASP A 103 -21.30 -27.42 -16.43
N SER A 104 -22.36 -27.74 -17.19
CA SER A 104 -23.47 -28.58 -16.71
C SER A 104 -23.06 -29.98 -16.27
N GLY A 105 -22.02 -30.51 -16.92
CA GLY A 105 -21.41 -31.81 -16.59
C GLY A 105 -20.45 -31.79 -15.40
N TRP A 106 -20.17 -30.63 -14.79
CA TRP A 106 -19.25 -30.55 -13.68
C TRP A 106 -19.89 -30.91 -12.36
N GLU A 107 -19.05 -31.27 -11.38
CA GLU A 107 -19.48 -31.51 -10.00
C GLU A 107 -20.16 -30.25 -9.44
N ALA A 108 -21.42 -30.36 -9.09
CA ALA A 108 -22.10 -29.35 -8.30
C ALA A 108 -21.70 -29.52 -6.84
N ILE A 109 -21.18 -28.49 -6.22
CA ILE A 109 -20.73 -28.51 -4.83
C ILE A 109 -21.60 -27.61 -3.97
N GLU A 110 -21.82 -28.05 -2.73
CA GLU A 110 -22.49 -27.24 -1.73
C GLU A 110 -21.62 -26.04 -1.31
N PRO A 111 -22.22 -24.89 -0.94
CA PRO A 111 -21.45 -23.70 -0.55
C PRO A 111 -20.38 -23.98 0.51
N ALA A 112 -20.66 -24.76 1.53
CA ALA A 112 -19.71 -25.14 2.57
C ALA A 112 -18.56 -26.01 2.04
N ALA A 113 -18.75 -26.73 0.93
CA ALA A 113 -17.73 -27.57 0.32
C ALA A 113 -16.63 -26.74 -0.38
N LEU A 114 -16.81 -25.45 -0.62
CA LEU A 114 -15.76 -24.57 -1.12
C LEU A 114 -14.48 -24.61 -0.27
N GLU A 115 -14.61 -24.81 1.04
CA GLU A 115 -13.49 -24.95 1.96
C GLU A 115 -12.81 -26.33 1.89
N THR A 116 -13.53 -27.37 1.52
CA THR A 116 -13.06 -28.75 1.59
C THR A 116 -12.83 -29.39 0.22
N ARG A 117 -13.51 -28.94 -0.84
CA ARG A 117 -13.34 -29.45 -2.19
C ARG A 117 -12.06 -28.90 -2.80
N ARG A 118 -11.10 -29.78 -3.03
CA ARG A 118 -9.72 -29.44 -3.34
C ARG A 118 -9.24 -30.28 -4.52
N SER A 119 -8.37 -29.68 -5.34
CA SER A 119 -7.64 -30.42 -6.37
C SER A 119 -6.68 -31.44 -5.78
N ASN A 120 -6.31 -32.44 -6.56
CA ASN A 120 -5.35 -33.47 -6.19
C ASN A 120 -3.99 -33.22 -6.82
N GLY A 121 -2.92 -33.50 -6.06
CA GLY A 121 -1.55 -33.50 -6.56
C GLY A 121 -0.74 -32.29 -6.06
N ARG A 122 0.55 -32.34 -6.36
CA ARG A 122 1.51 -31.31 -5.92
C ARG A 122 1.43 -30.05 -6.78
N LEU A 123 1.26 -30.23 -8.09
CA LEU A 123 0.99 -29.16 -9.04
C LEU A 123 -0.49 -29.26 -9.39
N ALA A 124 -1.27 -28.33 -8.91
CA ALA A 124 -2.72 -28.38 -9.04
C ALA A 124 -3.29 -27.07 -9.55
N PHE A 125 -4.25 -27.23 -10.45
CA PHE A 125 -5.07 -26.15 -10.98
C PHE A 125 -6.51 -26.59 -10.95
N ASN A 126 -7.43 -25.67 -10.71
CA ASN A 126 -8.86 -25.96 -10.73
C ASN A 126 -9.70 -24.76 -11.15
N TRP A 127 -10.94 -25.06 -11.52
CA TRP A 127 -11.97 -24.07 -11.72
C TRP A 127 -13.05 -24.19 -10.65
N TYR A 128 -13.47 -23.03 -10.08
CA TYR A 128 -14.74 -22.86 -9.41
C TYR A 128 -15.60 -21.93 -10.27
N ARG A 129 -16.80 -22.32 -10.59
CA ARG A 129 -17.73 -21.51 -11.40
C ARG A 129 -19.05 -21.38 -10.71
N THR A 130 -19.67 -20.21 -10.82
CA THR A 130 -21.04 -19.95 -10.39
C THR A 130 -21.66 -18.81 -11.18
N ARG A 131 -22.96 -18.86 -11.35
CA ARG A 131 -23.75 -17.73 -11.84
C ARG A 131 -24.60 -17.21 -10.71
N ILE A 132 -24.49 -15.92 -10.43
CA ILE A 132 -25.27 -15.24 -9.41
C ILE A 132 -26.38 -14.40 -10.05
N THR A 133 -27.50 -14.25 -9.32
CA THR A 133 -28.58 -13.34 -9.67
C THR A 133 -28.75 -12.35 -8.53
N LEU A 134 -28.59 -11.05 -8.82
CA LEU A 134 -28.68 -10.03 -7.79
C LEU A 134 -30.12 -9.90 -7.25
N PRO A 135 -30.35 -9.99 -5.94
CA PRO A 135 -31.67 -9.91 -5.33
C PRO A 135 -32.19 -8.47 -5.33
N ARG A 136 -33.44 -8.25 -4.88
CA ARG A 136 -33.97 -6.89 -4.69
C ARG A 136 -33.38 -6.19 -3.48
N THR A 137 -33.11 -6.94 -2.42
CA THR A 137 -32.62 -6.44 -1.15
C THR A 137 -31.59 -7.40 -0.54
N VAL A 138 -30.62 -6.84 0.21
CA VAL A 138 -29.64 -7.58 1.02
C VAL A 138 -29.59 -6.94 2.39
N GLY A 139 -29.91 -7.66 3.46
CA GLY A 139 -29.88 -7.11 4.83
C GLY A 139 -30.73 -5.85 5.00
N GLY A 140 -31.86 -5.75 4.28
CA GLY A 140 -32.70 -4.55 4.27
C GLY A 140 -32.26 -3.43 3.33
N LEU A 141 -31.08 -3.55 2.70
CA LEU A 141 -30.57 -2.62 1.70
C LEU A 141 -31.22 -2.89 0.33
N GLY A 142 -31.94 -1.92 -0.25
CA GLY A 142 -32.32 -1.96 -1.67
C GLY A 142 -31.05 -1.80 -2.53
N ILE A 143 -30.82 -2.74 -3.46
CA ILE A 143 -29.52 -2.81 -4.17
C ILE A 143 -29.49 -2.01 -5.48
N THR A 144 -30.60 -1.40 -5.91
CA THR A 144 -30.64 -0.65 -7.17
C THR A 144 -29.60 0.48 -7.17
N GLY A 145 -28.75 0.52 -8.18
CA GLY A 145 -27.66 1.50 -8.31
C GLY A 145 -26.47 1.24 -7.39
N ALA A 146 -26.46 0.17 -6.60
CA ALA A 146 -25.34 -0.18 -5.74
C ALA A 146 -24.10 -0.59 -6.54
N THR A 147 -22.92 -0.34 -5.97
CA THR A 147 -21.70 -1.02 -6.42
C THR A 147 -21.61 -2.37 -5.72
N VAL A 148 -21.36 -3.43 -6.49
CA VAL A 148 -21.17 -4.79 -5.97
C VAL A 148 -19.75 -5.24 -6.26
N VAL A 149 -19.05 -5.67 -5.20
CA VAL A 149 -17.67 -6.19 -5.27
C VAL A 149 -17.70 -7.65 -4.86
N PHE A 150 -17.05 -8.50 -5.64
CA PHE A 150 -16.75 -9.85 -5.23
C PHE A 150 -15.38 -9.86 -4.54
N GLU A 151 -15.33 -10.34 -3.29
CA GLU A 151 -14.08 -10.56 -2.58
C GLU A 151 -13.87 -12.06 -2.38
N LEU A 152 -12.70 -12.52 -2.81
CA LEU A 152 -12.29 -13.92 -2.71
C LEU A 152 -10.96 -14.01 -1.97
N VAL A 153 -10.88 -14.86 -0.97
CA VAL A 153 -9.62 -15.34 -0.38
C VAL A 153 -9.50 -16.81 -0.72
N ILE A 154 -8.47 -17.15 -1.48
CA ILE A 154 -8.17 -18.53 -1.90
C ILE A 154 -6.75 -18.90 -1.48
N ASP A 155 -6.53 -20.13 -1.17
CA ASP A 155 -5.22 -20.72 -0.90
C ASP A 155 -4.78 -21.47 -2.20
N ASP A 156 -3.77 -21.06 -2.97
CA ASP A 156 -2.82 -19.97 -2.75
C ASP A 156 -3.13 -18.74 -3.62
N TYR A 157 -3.36 -18.91 -4.95
CA TYR A 157 -3.53 -17.85 -5.94
C TYR A 157 -4.78 -18.07 -6.79
N ALA A 158 -5.39 -17.00 -7.27
CA ALA A 158 -6.53 -17.10 -8.17
C ALA A 158 -6.57 -16.02 -9.24
N GLU A 159 -7.14 -16.39 -10.40
CA GLU A 159 -7.67 -15.46 -11.38
C GLU A 159 -9.20 -15.44 -11.28
N ILE A 160 -9.81 -14.26 -11.27
CA ILE A 160 -11.27 -14.09 -11.21
C ILE A 160 -11.76 -13.51 -12.52
N TRP A 161 -12.52 -14.31 -13.26
CA TRP A 161 -13.16 -13.92 -14.52
C TRP A 161 -14.62 -13.52 -14.25
N VAL A 162 -15.04 -12.40 -14.81
CA VAL A 162 -16.40 -11.85 -14.68
C VAL A 162 -17.00 -11.75 -16.07
N ASP A 163 -18.07 -12.46 -16.33
CA ASP A 163 -18.74 -12.55 -17.64
C ASP A 163 -17.74 -12.80 -18.79
N GLY A 164 -16.81 -13.75 -18.58
CA GLY A 164 -15.78 -14.14 -19.53
C GLY A 164 -14.65 -13.14 -19.72
N LYS A 165 -14.55 -12.12 -18.89
CA LYS A 165 -13.49 -11.10 -18.94
C LYS A 165 -12.63 -11.15 -17.71
N LEU A 166 -11.32 -11.20 -17.92
CA LEU A 166 -10.33 -11.03 -16.86
C LEU A 166 -10.09 -9.52 -16.68
N PRO A 167 -10.41 -8.95 -15.50
CA PRO A 167 -10.13 -7.54 -15.23
C PRO A 167 -8.63 -7.24 -15.39
N LEU A 168 -8.31 -6.14 -16.04
CA LEU A 168 -6.94 -5.67 -16.22
C LEU A 168 -6.64 -4.57 -15.22
N VAL A 169 -5.45 -4.62 -14.62
CA VAL A 169 -4.93 -3.56 -13.75
C VAL A 169 -3.53 -3.20 -14.22
N LEU A 170 -3.26 -1.91 -14.37
CA LEU A 170 -1.95 -1.38 -14.80
C LEU A 170 -1.44 -1.96 -16.12
N GLY A 171 -2.34 -2.31 -17.04
CA GLY A 171 -1.99 -2.86 -18.35
C GLY A 171 -1.50 -4.31 -18.33
N GLN A 172 -1.54 -4.97 -17.18
CA GLN A 172 -1.19 -6.38 -17.04
C GLN A 172 -2.43 -7.25 -17.09
N THR A 173 -2.39 -8.34 -17.83
CA THR A 173 -3.40 -9.38 -17.77
C THR A 173 -3.38 -9.99 -16.37
N GLY A 174 -4.54 -10.10 -15.75
CA GLY A 174 -4.65 -10.59 -14.39
C GLY A 174 -4.44 -9.56 -13.29
N GLY A 175 -3.80 -8.44 -13.54
CA GLY A 175 -3.68 -7.30 -12.63
C GLY A 175 -3.52 -7.65 -11.14
N GLN A 176 -4.49 -7.25 -10.32
CA GLN A 176 -4.52 -7.57 -8.88
C GLN A 176 -4.93 -9.01 -8.55
N LEU A 177 -5.15 -9.85 -9.53
CA LEU A 177 -5.79 -11.15 -9.35
C LEU A 177 -4.90 -12.20 -8.73
N ILE A 178 -3.58 -12.08 -8.90
CA ILE A 178 -2.61 -12.97 -8.28
C ILE A 178 -1.89 -12.20 -7.18
N LYS A 179 -2.49 -12.15 -6.01
CA LYS A 179 -1.94 -11.40 -4.87
C LYS A 179 -1.06 -12.23 -3.93
N GLY A 180 -1.02 -13.53 -4.12
CA GLY A 180 -0.28 -14.42 -3.26
C GLY A 180 -1.13 -14.99 -2.12
N PHE A 181 -0.50 -15.78 -1.32
CA PHE A 181 -1.07 -16.62 -0.28
C PHE A 181 -2.04 -15.88 0.64
N ASN A 182 -3.28 -16.35 0.66
CA ASN A 182 -4.35 -15.85 1.53
C ASN A 182 -4.66 -14.35 1.45
N ALA A 183 -4.24 -13.66 0.40
CA ALA A 183 -4.60 -12.27 0.22
C ALA A 183 -6.03 -12.13 -0.36
N PRO A 184 -6.81 -11.14 0.08
CA PRO A 184 -8.11 -10.89 -0.51
C PRO A 184 -7.96 -10.37 -1.95
N ASN A 185 -8.63 -11.04 -2.88
CA ASN A 185 -8.80 -10.60 -4.26
C ASN A 185 -10.16 -9.93 -4.38
N ARG A 186 -10.20 -8.68 -4.79
CA ARG A 186 -11.45 -7.89 -4.88
C ARG A 186 -11.68 -7.43 -6.30
N VAL A 187 -12.85 -7.72 -6.84
CA VAL A 187 -13.23 -7.41 -8.21
C VAL A 187 -14.60 -6.73 -8.23
N VAL A 188 -14.70 -5.56 -8.87
CA VAL A 188 -15.99 -4.88 -9.06
C VAL A 188 -16.79 -5.65 -10.10
N LEU A 189 -17.97 -6.16 -9.70
CA LEU A 189 -18.89 -6.85 -10.59
C LEU A 189 -19.79 -5.88 -11.36
N THR A 190 -20.27 -4.85 -10.68
CA THR A 190 -21.08 -3.78 -11.25
C THR A 190 -21.04 -2.53 -10.38
N ARG A 191 -21.17 -1.36 -10.99
CA ARG A 191 -21.34 -0.07 -10.29
C ARG A 191 -22.78 0.45 -10.33
N ASP A 192 -23.66 -0.25 -11.03
CA ASP A 192 -25.08 0.05 -11.16
C ASP A 192 -25.87 -1.26 -11.07
N ALA A 193 -25.97 -1.81 -9.86
CA ALA A 193 -26.64 -3.07 -9.63
C ALA A 193 -28.14 -2.95 -9.92
N ARG A 194 -28.69 -3.99 -10.57
CA ARG A 194 -30.11 -4.10 -10.87
C ARG A 194 -30.66 -5.42 -10.33
N PRO A 195 -31.79 -5.41 -9.65
CA PRO A 195 -32.46 -6.64 -9.26
C PRO A 195 -32.70 -7.55 -10.48
N GLY A 196 -32.36 -8.83 -10.33
CA GLY A 196 -32.42 -9.80 -11.43
C GLY A 196 -31.23 -9.80 -12.39
N GLN A 197 -30.26 -8.91 -12.23
CA GLN A 197 -29.01 -8.93 -13.01
C GLN A 197 -28.26 -10.23 -12.75
N GLN A 198 -27.90 -10.94 -13.81
CA GLN A 198 -27.11 -12.15 -13.75
C GLN A 198 -25.64 -11.83 -14.04
N ILE A 199 -24.74 -12.47 -13.32
CA ILE A 199 -23.28 -12.29 -13.47
C ILE A 199 -22.64 -13.68 -13.36
N GLN A 200 -21.80 -14.05 -14.34
CA GLN A 200 -21.03 -15.27 -14.32
C GLN A 200 -19.68 -15.02 -13.64
N LEU A 201 -19.36 -15.81 -12.64
CA LEU A 201 -18.05 -15.84 -11.99
C LEU A 201 -17.33 -17.14 -12.33
N ALA A 202 -16.09 -17.03 -12.80
CA ALA A 202 -15.20 -18.16 -12.94
C ALA A 202 -13.88 -17.86 -12.23
N VAL A 203 -13.46 -18.75 -11.35
CA VAL A 203 -12.25 -18.61 -10.54
C VAL A 203 -11.29 -19.72 -10.93
N PHE A 204 -10.16 -19.34 -11.52
CA PHE A 204 -9.06 -20.26 -11.80
C PHE A 204 -8.11 -20.26 -10.62
N GLY A 205 -8.03 -21.36 -9.89
CA GLY A 205 -7.16 -21.53 -8.73
C GLY A 205 -5.84 -22.16 -9.10
N ILE A 206 -4.77 -21.70 -8.48
CA ILE A 206 -3.40 -22.16 -8.70
C ILE A 206 -2.76 -22.47 -7.35
N ASN A 207 -2.23 -23.71 -7.18
CA ASN A 207 -1.41 -24.06 -6.03
C ASN A 207 0.02 -23.60 -6.25
N GLY A 208 0.57 -22.80 -5.38
CA GLY A 208 1.90 -22.20 -5.54
C GLY A 208 2.76 -22.27 -4.28
N PRO A 209 4.05 -21.99 -4.43
CA PRO A 209 4.76 -21.67 -5.68
C PRO A 209 4.90 -22.86 -6.63
N VAL A 210 4.68 -22.65 -7.92
CA VAL A 210 4.66 -23.71 -8.94
C VAL A 210 5.99 -24.45 -9.05
N SER A 211 7.11 -23.76 -8.86
CA SER A 211 8.47 -24.33 -8.93
C SER A 211 8.79 -25.25 -7.76
N SER A 212 8.16 -25.08 -6.63
CA SER A 212 8.32 -25.88 -5.41
C SER A 212 6.99 -25.97 -4.67
N PRO A 213 6.00 -26.69 -5.23
CA PRO A 213 4.66 -26.70 -4.69
C PRO A 213 4.64 -27.25 -3.26
N PRO A 214 3.91 -26.60 -2.33
CA PRO A 214 3.72 -27.10 -0.98
C PRO A 214 2.87 -28.38 -0.97
N VAL A 215 2.80 -29.03 0.19
CA VAL A 215 1.90 -30.18 0.44
C VAL A 215 0.54 -29.66 0.90
N ASN A 216 0.01 -28.66 0.25
CA ASN A 216 -1.33 -28.13 0.50
C ASN A 216 -2.16 -28.17 -0.79
N PHE A 217 -3.39 -27.69 -0.72
CA PHE A 217 -4.38 -27.79 -1.78
C PHE A 217 -5.03 -26.43 -1.99
N ILE A 218 -5.56 -26.20 -3.18
CA ILE A 218 -6.36 -25.02 -3.47
C ILE A 218 -7.70 -25.13 -2.76
N TRP A 219 -8.08 -24.13 -1.98
CA TRP A 219 -9.40 -24.02 -1.37
C TRP A 219 -9.86 -22.58 -1.21
N VAL A 220 -11.17 -22.36 -1.19
CA VAL A 220 -11.76 -21.05 -0.97
C VAL A 220 -11.96 -20.81 0.54
N ARG A 221 -11.25 -19.86 1.09
CA ARG A 221 -11.32 -19.47 2.53
C ARG A 221 -12.36 -18.42 2.82
N SER A 222 -12.65 -17.55 1.84
CA SER A 222 -13.70 -16.54 1.90
C SER A 222 -14.20 -16.25 0.51
N ALA A 223 -15.50 -16.09 0.34
CA ALA A 223 -16.14 -15.67 -0.90
C ALA A 223 -17.35 -14.82 -0.56
N THR A 224 -17.25 -13.50 -0.72
CA THR A 224 -18.33 -12.57 -0.35
C THR A 224 -18.73 -11.66 -1.50
N LEU A 225 -19.99 -11.24 -1.49
CA LEU A 225 -20.46 -10.11 -2.29
C LEU A 225 -20.68 -8.93 -1.35
N ASP A 226 -19.89 -7.90 -1.55
CA ASP A 226 -19.94 -6.67 -0.77
C ASP A 226 -20.79 -5.64 -1.52
N PHE A 227 -21.86 -5.15 -0.91
CA PHE A 227 -22.79 -4.18 -1.49
C PHE A 227 -22.54 -2.80 -0.91
N TYR A 228 -22.30 -1.81 -1.76
CA TYR A 228 -22.07 -0.41 -1.41
C TYR A 228 -23.20 0.44 -1.94
N ARG A 229 -23.71 1.39 -1.13
CA ARG A 229 -24.80 2.29 -1.55
C ARG A 229 -24.41 3.11 -2.79
N PRO A 230 -25.38 3.50 -3.63
CA PRO A 230 -25.13 4.45 -4.70
C PRO A 230 -24.46 5.72 -4.13
N GLY A 231 -23.38 6.18 -4.79
CA GLY A 231 -22.63 7.34 -4.34
C GLY A 231 -21.72 7.13 -3.12
N GLN A 232 -21.73 5.95 -2.51
CA GLN A 232 -20.84 5.60 -1.40
C GLN A 232 -19.40 5.34 -1.89
N VAL A 233 -19.24 4.97 -3.15
CA VAL A 233 -17.94 4.72 -3.78
C VAL A 233 -17.43 6.04 -4.33
N GLY A 234 -16.25 6.47 -3.88
CA GLY A 234 -15.65 7.75 -4.28
C GLY A 234 -16.08 8.96 -3.43
N ALA A 235 -17.07 8.82 -2.55
CA ALA A 235 -17.31 9.83 -1.51
C ALA A 235 -16.46 9.53 -0.27
N PRO A 236 -15.86 10.55 0.36
CA PRO A 236 -15.21 10.38 1.65
C PRO A 236 -16.21 9.75 2.63
N VAL A 237 -15.79 8.70 3.32
CA VAL A 237 -16.67 8.07 4.31
C VAL A 237 -16.63 8.91 5.57
N ALA A 238 -17.79 9.41 5.97
CA ALA A 238 -17.96 9.90 7.31
C ALA A 238 -17.59 8.77 8.29
N THR A 239 -16.46 8.89 8.94
CA THR A 239 -16.01 7.94 9.94
C THR A 239 -16.90 8.08 11.17
N ARG A 240 -16.98 7.06 12.01
CA ARG A 240 -17.57 7.20 13.37
C ARG A 240 -16.70 8.11 14.25
N ALA A 241 -15.52 8.48 13.80
CA ALA A 241 -14.64 9.41 14.47
C ALA A 241 -15.30 10.79 14.52
N LYS A 242 -15.18 11.45 15.66
CA LYS A 242 -15.74 12.78 15.91
C LYS A 242 -14.67 13.70 16.46
N VAL A 243 -14.81 14.97 16.17
CA VAL A 243 -13.98 16.02 16.78
C VAL A 243 -14.52 16.30 18.19
N ILE A 244 -13.69 16.05 19.21
CA ILE A 244 -13.97 16.38 20.61
C ILE A 244 -13.36 17.75 20.88
N ARG A 245 -14.19 18.72 21.26
CA ARG A 245 -13.79 20.10 21.48
C ARG A 245 -13.61 20.34 22.99
N LEU A 246 -12.36 20.22 23.45
CA LEU A 246 -12.02 20.43 24.85
C LEU A 246 -11.81 21.92 25.17
N ASP A 247 -11.39 22.69 24.17
CA ASP A 247 -11.19 24.13 24.25
C ASP A 247 -11.77 24.83 23.00
N PRO A 248 -12.47 25.99 23.13
CA PRO A 248 -13.05 26.70 21.98
C PRO A 248 -12.04 27.16 20.94
N SER A 249 -10.77 27.29 21.28
CA SER A 249 -9.72 27.71 20.33
C SER A 249 -9.53 26.73 19.18
N ILE A 250 -9.94 25.47 19.34
CA ILE A 250 -9.90 24.47 18.27
C ILE A 250 -10.76 24.87 17.05
N ASP A 251 -11.78 25.70 17.22
CA ASP A 251 -12.64 26.15 16.11
C ASP A 251 -11.89 26.98 15.07
N ARG A 252 -10.73 27.54 15.44
CA ARG A 252 -9.84 28.23 14.51
C ARG A 252 -9.02 27.27 13.62
N ILE A 253 -8.88 26.01 14.06
CA ILE A 253 -8.11 24.96 13.38
C ILE A 253 -9.06 24.02 12.64
N VAL A 254 -10.08 23.56 13.36
CA VAL A 254 -11.09 22.61 12.87
C VAL A 254 -12.47 23.29 12.97
N PRO A 255 -12.99 23.87 11.87
CA PRO A 255 -14.27 24.57 11.88
C PRO A 255 -15.40 23.75 12.48
N SER A 256 -16.38 24.42 13.09
CA SER A 256 -17.61 23.77 13.58
C SER A 256 -18.31 23.05 12.43
N GLY A 257 -18.63 21.76 12.63
CA GLY A 257 -19.24 20.92 11.60
C GLY A 257 -18.26 20.25 10.64
N ALA A 258 -16.95 20.46 10.78
CA ALA A 258 -15.97 19.68 10.01
C ALA A 258 -16.08 18.18 10.34
N ALA A 259 -16.13 17.36 9.29
CA ALA A 259 -16.14 15.90 9.41
C ALA A 259 -14.73 15.33 9.22
N ILE A 260 -14.48 14.20 9.88
CA ILE A 260 -13.28 13.42 9.62
C ILE A 260 -13.59 12.50 8.45
N GLU A 261 -12.81 12.62 7.38
CA GLU A 261 -12.98 11.86 6.15
C GLU A 261 -11.95 10.74 6.05
N LYS A 262 -12.40 9.53 5.69
CA LYS A 262 -11.51 8.44 5.35
C LYS A 262 -11.20 8.50 3.87
N LEU A 263 -9.96 8.85 3.52
CA LEU A 263 -9.52 9.03 2.14
C LEU A 263 -9.11 7.73 1.45
N ALA A 264 -8.54 6.78 2.20
CA ALA A 264 -8.07 5.51 1.69
C ALA A 264 -8.09 4.42 2.77
N GLY A 265 -7.89 3.16 2.38
CA GLY A 265 -7.81 2.01 3.28
C GLY A 265 -7.26 0.76 2.57
N GLY A 266 -7.27 -0.39 3.29
CA GLY A 266 -6.71 -1.64 2.76
C GLY A 266 -5.22 -1.81 3.05
N PHE A 267 -4.67 -0.99 3.96
CA PHE A 267 -3.30 -1.08 4.45
C PHE A 267 -3.24 -1.95 5.72
N GLN A 268 -2.05 -2.49 6.02
CA GLN A 268 -1.85 -3.27 7.23
C GLN A 268 -1.62 -2.35 8.45
N PHE A 269 -0.74 -1.35 8.27
CA PHE A 269 -0.42 -0.33 9.26
C PHE A 269 0.14 0.89 8.54
N ILE A 270 -0.30 2.10 8.85
CA ILE A 270 0.16 3.30 8.14
C ILE A 270 0.89 4.26 9.07
N GLU A 271 2.00 4.80 8.55
CA GLU A 271 2.93 5.64 9.29
C GLU A 271 3.58 6.72 8.40
N GLY A 272 4.26 7.67 9.04
CA GLY A 272 5.16 8.63 8.41
C GLY A 272 4.53 9.45 7.28
N PRO A 273 3.34 10.05 7.44
CA PRO A 273 2.74 10.82 6.35
C PRO A 273 3.56 12.08 6.06
N VAL A 274 3.83 12.34 4.77
CA VAL A 274 4.48 13.55 4.29
C VAL A 274 3.82 14.05 3.02
N TRP A 275 3.44 15.34 3.01
CA TRP A 275 2.92 15.99 1.82
C TRP A 275 4.06 16.40 0.89
N HIS A 276 4.00 15.99 -0.38
CA HIS A 276 4.97 16.39 -1.39
C HIS A 276 4.51 17.68 -2.09
N PRO A 277 5.43 18.66 -2.37
CA PRO A 277 5.07 19.90 -3.05
C PRO A 277 4.38 19.72 -4.41
N ASP A 278 4.61 18.60 -5.08
CA ASP A 278 3.95 18.25 -6.35
C ASP A 278 2.47 17.84 -6.17
N GLY A 279 1.90 17.98 -4.97
CA GLY A 279 0.46 17.83 -4.74
C GLY A 279 0.00 16.41 -4.43
N TYR A 280 0.83 15.59 -3.79
CA TYR A 280 0.45 14.25 -3.35
C TYR A 280 0.95 13.95 -1.92
N LEU A 281 0.32 12.97 -1.26
CA LEU A 281 0.73 12.45 0.03
C LEU A 281 1.54 11.17 -0.17
N LEU A 282 2.69 11.07 0.51
CA LEU A 282 3.40 9.81 0.72
C LEU A 282 3.16 9.34 2.14
N PHE A 283 3.06 8.02 2.31
CA PHE A 283 2.99 7.39 3.63
C PHE A 283 3.54 5.97 3.57
N SER A 284 4.10 5.52 4.67
CA SER A 284 4.64 4.16 4.83
C SER A 284 3.56 3.18 5.27
N ASP A 285 3.68 1.93 4.83
CA ASP A 285 3.10 0.76 5.46
C ASP A 285 4.25 -0.15 5.90
N PRO A 286 4.75 0.00 7.14
CA PRO A 286 5.88 -0.76 7.65
C PRO A 286 5.67 -2.27 7.59
N ASN A 287 4.46 -2.75 7.85
CA ASN A 287 4.15 -4.17 7.82
C ASN A 287 4.18 -4.73 6.38
N ALA A 288 3.72 -3.94 5.41
CA ALA A 288 3.76 -4.29 4.00
C ALA A 288 5.12 -3.99 3.33
N ASN A 289 6.07 -3.41 4.05
CA ASN A 289 7.37 -2.98 3.52
C ASN A 289 7.24 -2.09 2.26
N THR A 290 6.30 -1.14 2.30
CA THR A 290 5.90 -0.36 1.12
C THR A 290 5.65 1.11 1.49
N ILE A 291 6.07 2.03 0.62
CA ILE A 291 5.62 3.42 0.62
C ILE A 291 4.53 3.56 -0.43
N TYR A 292 3.41 4.14 -0.05
CA TYR A 292 2.30 4.47 -0.93
C TYR A 292 2.25 5.95 -1.26
N ARG A 293 1.65 6.26 -2.39
CA ARG A 293 1.30 7.62 -2.83
C ARG A 293 -0.21 7.72 -2.97
N TRP A 294 -0.80 8.70 -2.31
CA TRP A 294 -2.18 9.11 -2.50
C TRP A 294 -2.24 10.47 -3.21
N THR A 295 -3.15 10.64 -4.15
CA THR A 295 -3.39 11.89 -4.87
C THR A 295 -4.79 12.42 -4.59
N PRO A 296 -5.04 13.76 -4.72
CA PRO A 296 -6.34 14.37 -4.38
C PRO A 296 -7.54 13.86 -5.19
N ASP A 297 -7.32 13.21 -6.31
CA ASP A 297 -8.34 12.50 -7.08
C ASP A 297 -8.74 11.15 -6.45
N GLY A 298 -8.15 10.78 -5.31
CA GLY A 298 -8.43 9.57 -4.56
C GLY A 298 -7.59 8.35 -4.97
N ALA A 299 -6.71 8.49 -5.96
CA ALA A 299 -5.90 7.37 -6.43
C ALA A 299 -4.81 7.01 -5.41
N VAL A 300 -4.63 5.70 -5.17
CA VAL A 300 -3.53 5.15 -4.37
C VAL A 300 -2.66 4.27 -5.25
N SER A 301 -1.36 4.49 -5.19
CA SER A 301 -0.36 3.70 -5.92
C SER A 301 0.84 3.36 -5.05
N VAL A 302 1.53 2.27 -5.38
CA VAL A 302 2.82 1.95 -4.77
C VAL A 302 3.85 2.96 -5.27
N PHE A 303 4.44 3.73 -4.34
CA PHE A 303 5.55 4.61 -4.64
C PHE A 303 6.89 3.85 -4.59
N ARG A 304 7.06 3.01 -3.56
CA ARG A 304 8.26 2.21 -3.38
C ARG A 304 7.96 0.91 -2.62
N SER A 305 8.27 -0.23 -3.22
CA SER A 305 8.32 -1.52 -2.54
C SER A 305 9.69 -1.77 -1.90
N LYS A 306 9.76 -2.72 -0.95
CA LYS A 306 10.97 -3.00 -0.16
C LYS A 306 11.54 -1.72 0.45
N SER A 307 10.64 -0.95 1.06
CA SER A 307 10.89 0.42 1.47
C SER A 307 11.83 0.54 2.66
N GLY A 308 11.94 -0.48 3.50
CA GLY A 308 12.76 -0.45 4.70
C GLY A 308 13.54 -1.73 4.98
N TYR A 309 13.31 -2.82 4.23
CA TYR A 309 14.06 -4.05 4.39
C TYR A 309 14.28 -4.78 3.09
N SER A 310 15.50 -5.31 2.92
CA SER A 310 15.93 -6.04 1.73
C SER A 310 16.58 -7.40 2.05
N GLY A 311 16.51 -7.85 3.31
CA GLY A 311 17.09 -9.12 3.75
C GLY A 311 16.20 -10.32 3.43
N PHE A 312 16.79 -11.52 3.49
CA PHE A 312 16.12 -12.79 3.18
C PHE A 312 15.23 -13.30 4.32
N ASP A 313 15.48 -12.85 5.55
CA ASP A 313 14.77 -13.22 6.78
C ASP A 313 13.58 -12.29 7.08
N ILE A 314 13.00 -11.67 6.08
CA ILE A 314 11.90 -10.70 6.22
C ILE A 314 10.70 -11.27 7.00
N GLY A 315 10.46 -12.58 6.92
CA GLY A 315 9.39 -13.25 7.63
C GLY A 315 9.53 -13.24 9.17
N GLU A 316 10.72 -12.89 9.70
CA GLU A 316 10.93 -12.73 11.14
C GLU A 316 10.44 -11.36 11.66
N TYR A 317 10.17 -10.41 10.76
CA TYR A 317 9.88 -9.03 11.10
C TYR A 317 8.37 -8.74 11.08
N HIS A 318 7.87 -8.00 12.08
CA HIS A 318 6.51 -7.46 12.06
C HIS A 318 6.41 -6.17 11.26
N GLN A 319 7.42 -5.31 11.38
CA GLN A 319 7.49 -4.00 10.73
C GLN A 319 8.83 -3.84 10.00
N PRO A 320 9.07 -4.61 8.91
CA PRO A 320 10.34 -4.53 8.19
C PRO A 320 10.51 -3.26 7.37
N GLY A 321 9.43 -2.59 7.02
CA GLY A 321 9.36 -1.50 6.06
C GLY A 321 9.95 -0.18 6.55
N SER A 322 9.75 0.85 5.74
CA SER A 322 9.97 2.24 6.17
C SER A 322 8.94 2.64 7.22
N ASN A 323 9.33 3.56 8.12
CA ASN A 323 8.42 4.20 9.06
C ASN A 323 8.32 5.70 8.73
N GLY A 324 8.99 6.58 9.45
CA GLY A 324 8.95 8.01 9.22
C GLY A 324 9.46 8.43 7.83
N LEU A 325 8.80 9.41 7.25
CA LEU A 325 9.15 10.04 5.98
C LEU A 325 9.21 11.56 6.16
N THR A 326 10.19 12.18 5.53
CA THR A 326 10.27 13.65 5.45
C THR A 326 10.95 14.07 4.14
N LEU A 327 10.85 15.35 3.79
CA LEU A 327 11.54 15.91 2.63
C LEU A 327 12.70 16.81 3.11
N ASP A 328 13.84 16.73 2.43
CA ASP A 328 14.91 17.68 2.63
C ASP A 328 14.56 19.03 1.95
N ARG A 329 15.39 20.05 2.16
CA ARG A 329 15.20 21.38 1.55
C ARG A 329 15.20 21.41 0.01
N ASN A 330 15.65 20.32 -0.63
CA ASN A 330 15.65 20.17 -2.08
C ASN A 330 14.45 19.33 -2.57
N GLY A 331 13.53 18.97 -1.67
CA GLY A 331 12.37 18.12 -1.94
C GLY A 331 12.74 16.65 -2.13
N LEU A 332 13.91 16.19 -1.68
CA LEU A 332 14.29 14.79 -1.75
C LEU A 332 13.75 14.02 -0.55
N LEU A 333 13.17 12.86 -0.81
CA LEU A 333 12.56 12.02 0.21
C LEU A 333 13.64 11.38 1.09
N THR A 334 13.55 11.62 2.40
CA THR A 334 14.34 10.96 3.43
C THR A 334 13.47 9.94 4.16
N ILE A 335 14.01 8.75 4.38
CA ILE A 335 13.29 7.55 4.79
C ILE A 335 13.99 6.93 5.99
N ASN A 336 13.24 6.65 7.06
CA ASN A 336 13.67 5.78 8.13
C ASN A 336 13.37 4.32 7.76
N GLU A 337 14.40 3.52 7.56
CA GLU A 337 14.30 2.11 7.19
C GLU A 337 14.44 1.22 8.43
N HIS A 338 13.32 0.71 8.96
CA HIS A 338 13.29 -0.12 10.18
C HIS A 338 14.18 -1.36 10.06
N GLY A 339 13.87 -2.25 9.13
CA GLY A 339 14.54 -3.54 9.01
C GLY A 339 16.01 -3.41 8.59
N ASN A 340 16.35 -2.46 7.72
CA ASN A 340 17.72 -2.16 7.34
C ASN A 340 18.49 -1.38 8.42
N ARG A 341 17.78 -0.83 9.44
CA ARG A 341 18.38 -0.14 10.59
C ARG A 341 19.19 1.09 10.18
N ARG A 342 18.61 1.96 9.35
CA ARG A 342 19.32 3.12 8.79
C ARG A 342 18.38 4.24 8.38
N VAL A 343 18.92 5.44 8.26
CA VAL A 343 18.26 6.60 7.64
C VAL A 343 18.83 6.80 6.26
N THR A 344 17.97 6.94 5.26
CA THR A 344 18.40 7.05 3.85
C THR A 344 17.71 8.21 3.16
N ARG A 345 18.29 8.67 2.05
CA ARG A 345 17.70 9.65 1.14
C ARG A 345 17.58 9.06 -0.27
N LEU A 346 16.42 9.23 -0.87
CA LEU A 346 16.16 8.88 -2.26
C LEU A 346 16.57 10.03 -3.16
N GLU A 347 17.62 9.81 -3.95
CA GLU A 347 18.12 10.78 -4.91
C GLU A 347 17.24 10.85 -6.17
N ARG A 348 17.27 11.95 -6.91
CA ARG A 348 16.52 12.11 -8.18
C ARG A 348 16.81 11.01 -9.22
N THR A 349 17.99 10.40 -9.13
CA THR A 349 18.42 9.28 -10.00
C THR A 349 17.82 7.93 -9.59
N GLY A 350 17.06 7.86 -8.48
CA GLY A 350 16.59 6.62 -7.88
C GLY A 350 17.61 5.93 -6.96
N LYS A 351 18.86 6.45 -6.88
CA LYS A 351 19.88 5.94 -5.95
C LYS A 351 19.49 6.24 -4.51
N ILE A 352 19.83 5.31 -3.62
CA ILE A 352 19.70 5.49 -2.17
C ILE A 352 21.05 5.92 -1.59
N THR A 353 21.05 7.04 -0.88
CA THR A 353 22.19 7.53 -0.09
C THR A 353 21.92 7.26 1.38
N VAL A 354 22.83 6.56 2.06
CA VAL A 354 22.75 6.33 3.52
C VAL A 354 23.22 7.61 4.22
N LEU A 355 22.36 8.16 5.09
CA LEU A 355 22.68 9.35 5.90
C LEU A 355 23.17 8.96 7.30
N ALA A 356 22.61 7.89 7.89
CA ALA A 356 23.02 7.34 9.17
C ALA A 356 22.66 5.85 9.26
N ASP A 357 23.57 5.01 9.75
CA ASP A 357 23.34 3.59 10.04
C ASP A 357 23.99 3.14 11.35
N ARG A 358 24.87 3.98 11.93
CA ARG A 358 25.64 3.69 13.14
C ARG A 358 25.76 4.90 14.03
N TYR A 359 25.92 4.62 15.33
CA TYR A 359 26.37 5.55 16.34
C TYR A 359 27.43 4.86 17.21
N ASP A 360 28.57 5.51 17.43
CA ASP A 360 29.71 4.98 18.22
C ASP A 360 30.12 3.56 17.76
N GLY A 361 30.22 3.35 16.45
CA GLY A 361 30.59 2.09 15.82
C GLY A 361 29.49 1.00 15.82
N LYS A 362 28.42 1.15 16.57
CA LYS A 362 27.30 0.21 16.69
C LYS A 362 26.17 0.57 15.73
N ARG A 363 25.49 -0.45 15.22
CA ARG A 363 24.30 -0.23 14.38
C ARG A 363 23.19 0.45 15.16
N LEU A 364 22.47 1.35 14.50
CA LEU A 364 21.22 1.92 15.01
C LEU A 364 20.23 0.80 15.33
N ASN A 365 19.24 1.07 16.18
CA ASN A 365 18.20 0.09 16.51
C ASN A 365 17.25 -0.09 15.31
N SER A 366 16.33 0.81 15.11
CA SER A 366 15.44 0.91 13.93
C SER A 366 14.86 2.33 13.85
N PRO A 367 15.54 3.25 13.13
CA PRO A 367 15.09 4.64 13.06
C PRO A 367 13.61 4.76 12.74
N ASN A 368 12.87 5.55 13.55
CA ASN A 368 11.41 5.59 13.52
C ASN A 368 10.87 6.87 12.86
N ASP A 369 10.89 8.03 13.53
CA ASP A 369 10.43 9.30 12.95
C ASP A 369 11.60 10.30 12.77
N LEU A 370 11.40 11.31 11.92
CA LEU A 370 12.48 12.23 11.54
C LEU A 370 11.96 13.61 11.10
N VAL A 371 12.80 14.62 11.31
CA VAL A 371 12.51 16.00 10.92
C VAL A 371 13.80 16.73 10.55
N TYR A 372 13.74 17.60 9.55
CA TYR A 372 14.83 18.52 9.24
C TYR A 372 14.65 19.84 9.96
N ARG A 373 15.77 20.40 10.43
CA ARG A 373 15.91 21.81 10.78
C ARG A 373 16.15 22.63 9.50
N SER A 374 15.80 23.91 9.50
CA SER A 374 15.95 24.81 8.35
C SER A 374 17.39 24.92 7.83
N ASP A 375 18.41 24.71 8.70
CA ASP A 375 19.82 24.67 8.32
C ASP A 375 20.25 23.38 7.60
N GLY A 376 19.33 22.41 7.45
CA GLY A 376 19.58 21.12 6.81
C GLY A 376 20.06 20.02 7.75
N THR A 377 20.17 20.29 9.06
CA THR A 377 20.46 19.26 10.06
C THR A 377 19.25 18.33 10.21
N LEU A 378 19.48 17.03 10.10
CA LEU A 378 18.46 16.01 10.26
C LEU A 378 18.40 15.52 11.72
N TYR A 379 17.19 15.35 12.25
CA TYR A 379 16.94 14.78 13.58
C TYR A 379 16.08 13.52 13.42
N PHE A 380 16.34 12.49 14.22
CA PHE A 380 15.58 11.25 14.17
C PHE A 380 15.56 10.53 15.51
N THR A 381 14.54 9.69 15.70
CA THR A 381 14.36 8.80 16.84
C THR A 381 14.75 7.37 16.46
N ASP A 382 15.30 6.59 17.42
CA ASP A 382 15.82 5.25 17.16
C ASP A 382 15.41 4.22 18.22
N PRO A 383 14.09 3.95 18.37
CA PRO A 383 13.61 2.83 19.17
C PRO A 383 13.78 1.50 18.40
N PRO A 384 13.65 0.34 19.05
CA PRO A 384 13.88 -0.97 18.42
C PRO A 384 12.62 -1.59 17.79
N PHE A 385 11.60 -0.81 17.40
CA PHE A 385 10.30 -1.34 16.94
C PHE A 385 10.40 -2.15 15.64
N GLY A 386 11.34 -1.84 14.77
CA GLY A 386 11.60 -2.56 13.54
C GLY A 386 12.47 -3.81 13.70
N LEU A 387 12.91 -4.16 14.90
CA LEU A 387 13.61 -5.41 15.16
C LEU A 387 12.60 -6.55 15.42
N PRO A 388 12.90 -7.81 15.04
CA PRO A 388 11.97 -8.93 15.19
C PRO A 388 11.41 -9.13 16.61
N LYS A 389 12.23 -8.87 17.64
CA LYS A 389 11.84 -9.00 19.05
C LYS A 389 11.85 -7.67 19.81
N GLY A 390 11.84 -6.56 19.08
CA GLY A 390 11.77 -5.22 19.65
C GLY A 390 12.86 -4.95 20.69
N PHE A 391 12.46 -4.55 21.88
CA PHE A 391 13.38 -4.22 22.99
C PHE A 391 14.26 -5.39 23.44
N ASP A 392 13.79 -6.61 23.28
CA ASP A 392 14.47 -7.85 23.71
C ASP A 392 15.22 -8.54 22.57
N ASP A 393 15.36 -7.87 21.43
CA ASP A 393 16.02 -8.46 20.27
C ASP A 393 17.52 -8.64 20.50
N PRO A 394 18.08 -9.86 20.32
CA PRO A 394 19.50 -10.11 20.50
C PRO A 394 20.40 -9.42 19.45
N LYS A 395 19.82 -8.98 18.31
CA LYS A 395 20.52 -8.19 17.28
C LYS A 395 20.68 -6.72 17.67
N LYS A 396 20.09 -6.28 18.80
CA LYS A 396 20.18 -4.91 19.31
C LYS A 396 21.58 -4.64 19.88
N GLU A 397 22.31 -3.70 19.26
CA GLU A 397 23.71 -3.38 19.63
C GLU A 397 23.78 -2.21 20.63
N LEU A 398 22.87 -1.23 20.51
CA LEU A 398 22.78 -0.10 21.42
C LEU A 398 21.94 -0.46 22.64
N PRO A 399 22.41 -0.24 23.90
CA PRO A 399 21.68 -0.62 25.11
C PRO A 399 20.53 0.31 25.46
N PHE A 400 20.26 1.34 24.65
CA PHE A 400 19.24 2.35 24.85
C PHE A 400 18.54 2.69 23.52
N SER A 401 17.42 3.37 23.60
CA SER A 401 16.80 4.08 22.49
C SER A 401 17.28 5.54 22.50
N GLY A 402 17.66 6.08 21.35
CA GLY A 402 18.25 7.41 21.27
C GLY A 402 17.43 8.39 20.42
N VAL A 403 17.60 9.67 20.70
CA VAL A 403 17.29 10.78 19.80
C VAL A 403 18.60 11.33 19.27
N TYR A 404 18.71 11.45 17.98
CA TYR A 404 19.96 11.82 17.32
C TYR A 404 19.80 13.01 16.38
N MET A 405 20.92 13.68 16.07
CA MET A 405 21.04 14.57 14.92
C MET A 405 22.14 14.11 13.97
N VAL A 406 21.96 14.40 12.69
CA VAL A 406 22.97 14.21 11.63
C VAL A 406 23.31 15.57 11.05
N LYS A 407 24.55 15.96 11.19
CA LYS A 407 25.09 17.18 10.61
C LYS A 407 26.46 16.87 10.00
N ASP A 408 26.70 17.32 8.78
CA ASP A 408 27.99 17.10 8.08
C ASP A 408 28.42 15.62 8.09
N SER A 409 27.47 14.70 7.89
CA SER A 409 27.65 13.24 7.94
C SER A 409 28.03 12.68 9.32
N GLN A 410 28.00 13.50 10.36
CA GLN A 410 28.27 13.08 11.72
C GLN A 410 26.94 12.82 12.48
N VAL A 411 26.81 11.62 13.07
CA VAL A 411 25.70 11.25 13.94
C VAL A 411 26.05 11.61 15.38
N THR A 412 25.22 12.41 16.02
CA THR A 412 25.38 12.86 17.41
C THR A 412 24.19 12.45 18.24
N LEU A 413 24.41 11.80 19.37
CA LEU A 413 23.35 11.48 20.35
C LEU A 413 22.93 12.76 21.08
N LEU A 414 21.64 13.06 21.11
CA LEU A 414 21.08 14.21 21.81
C LEU A 414 20.55 13.84 23.20
N THR A 415 19.80 12.75 23.30
CA THR A 415 19.31 12.20 24.56
C THR A 415 19.00 10.71 24.44
N LYS A 416 19.01 10.02 25.59
CA LYS A 416 18.66 8.61 25.75
C LYS A 416 17.73 8.38 26.95
N GLU A 417 17.04 9.42 27.41
CA GLU A 417 16.20 9.37 28.61
C GLU A 417 14.82 8.74 28.38
N LEU A 418 14.41 8.60 27.08
CA LEU A 418 13.13 8.00 26.71
C LEU A 418 13.32 6.52 26.40
N THR A 419 12.38 5.70 26.86
CA THR A 419 12.39 4.24 26.65
C THR A 419 12.16 3.92 25.17
N GLY A 420 11.17 4.57 24.55
CA GLY A 420 10.78 4.41 23.17
C GLY A 420 10.48 5.77 22.51
N PRO A 421 11.51 6.63 22.25
CA PRO A 421 11.26 7.88 21.54
C PRO A 421 10.66 7.56 20.16
N ASN A 422 9.51 8.19 19.84
CA ASN A 422 8.76 7.91 18.63
C ASN A 422 8.62 9.19 17.79
N GLY A 423 7.51 9.89 17.83
CA GLY A 423 7.30 11.12 17.06
C GLY A 423 8.30 12.23 17.41
N ILE A 424 8.72 12.99 16.39
CA ILE A 424 9.66 14.10 16.54
C ILE A 424 9.27 15.28 15.65
N ALA A 425 9.24 16.51 16.20
CA ALA A 425 8.94 17.72 15.45
C ALA A 425 9.54 18.96 16.09
N PHE A 426 9.84 19.99 15.28
CA PHE A 426 10.24 21.32 15.77
C PHE A 426 9.04 22.24 15.98
N SER A 427 9.18 23.20 16.90
CA SER A 427 8.37 24.42 16.86
C SER A 427 8.67 25.22 15.57
N PRO A 428 7.73 26.08 15.08
CA PRO A 428 7.95 26.83 13.83
C PRO A 428 9.17 27.75 13.86
N ASP A 429 9.55 28.24 15.04
CA ASP A 429 10.73 29.09 15.28
C ASP A 429 12.01 28.27 15.60
N GLU A 430 11.89 26.93 15.55
CA GLU A 430 12.96 25.97 15.84
C GLU A 430 13.67 26.13 17.21
N ARG A 431 13.04 26.87 18.13
CA ARG A 431 13.56 27.01 19.50
C ARG A 431 13.29 25.79 20.36
N TYR A 432 12.29 24.99 19.98
CA TYR A 432 11.91 23.78 20.71
C TYR A 432 11.86 22.58 19.79
N LEU A 433 12.29 21.43 20.34
CA LEU A 433 12.13 20.10 19.76
C LEU A 433 11.16 19.32 20.62
N TYR A 434 10.09 18.81 20.03
CA TYR A 434 9.15 17.91 20.68
C TYR A 434 9.50 16.47 20.35
N VAL A 435 9.48 15.60 21.36
CA VAL A 435 9.67 14.14 21.21
C VAL A 435 8.70 13.44 22.13
N ASP A 436 7.93 12.51 21.64
CA ASP A 436 7.09 11.68 22.49
C ASP A 436 7.74 10.33 22.85
N ASN A 437 7.11 9.65 23.80
CA ASN A 437 7.60 8.39 24.33
C ASN A 437 6.54 7.29 24.19
N TRP A 438 6.83 6.31 23.35
CA TRP A 438 6.05 5.09 23.24
C TRP A 438 6.36 4.15 24.41
N ASP A 439 5.75 4.46 25.56
CA ASP A 439 5.88 3.66 26.78
C ASP A 439 4.56 3.74 27.58
N LEU A 440 3.88 2.62 27.76
CA LEU A 440 2.60 2.56 28.47
C LEU A 440 2.68 3.02 29.92
N LYS A 441 3.88 2.98 30.53
CA LYS A 441 4.11 3.41 31.92
C LYS A 441 4.51 4.88 32.02
N ARG A 442 4.95 5.48 30.91
CA ARG A 442 5.37 6.88 30.85
C ARG A 442 4.98 7.48 29.50
N LYS A 443 3.69 7.74 29.31
CA LYS A 443 3.11 8.32 28.09
C LYS A 443 3.29 9.83 28.11
N VAL A 444 4.48 10.32 27.77
CA VAL A 444 4.81 11.74 27.85
C VAL A 444 5.22 12.31 26.49
N LEU A 445 4.77 13.52 26.24
CA LEU A 445 5.30 14.38 25.19
C LEU A 445 6.32 15.33 25.85
N MET A 446 7.57 15.23 25.43
CA MET A 446 8.67 16.07 25.91
C MET A 446 8.87 17.28 25.04
N ARG A 447 9.35 18.39 25.61
CA ARG A 447 9.81 19.58 24.92
C ARG A 447 11.22 19.92 25.40
N TYR A 448 12.15 20.03 24.46
CA TYR A 448 13.55 20.40 24.68
C TYR A 448 13.84 21.76 24.06
N GLU A 449 14.66 22.56 24.72
CA GLU A 449 15.24 23.77 24.11
C GLU A 449 16.34 23.40 23.14
N VAL A 450 16.36 24.06 21.98
CA VAL A 450 17.34 23.84 20.93
C VAL A 450 18.44 24.89 21.01
N ASN A 451 19.67 24.45 21.20
CA ASN A 451 20.85 25.30 21.22
C ASN A 451 21.23 25.79 19.80
N PRO A 452 21.99 26.88 19.68
CA PRO A 452 22.44 27.37 18.37
C PRO A 452 23.23 26.34 17.54
N ASN A 453 23.97 25.45 18.19
CA ASN A 453 24.71 24.36 17.54
C ASN A 453 23.86 23.15 17.16
N GLY A 454 22.54 23.18 17.44
CA GLY A 454 21.61 22.09 17.15
C GLY A 454 21.46 21.06 18.26
N THR A 455 22.26 21.09 19.32
CA THR A 455 22.06 20.20 20.49
C THR A 455 20.82 20.65 21.28
N ILE A 456 20.34 19.76 22.15
CA ILE A 456 19.15 20.06 22.98
C ILE A 456 19.51 20.15 24.46
N ALA A 457 18.69 20.89 25.20
CA ALA A 457 18.83 21.13 26.62
C ALA A 457 17.47 21.27 27.31
N ASN A 458 17.45 21.37 28.63
CA ASN A 458 16.31 21.74 29.46
C ASN A 458 15.01 20.96 29.13
N GLY A 459 15.13 19.64 28.93
CA GLY A 459 13.98 18.77 28.64
C GLY A 459 12.91 18.85 29.74
N LYS A 460 11.67 19.08 29.33
CA LYS A 460 10.50 19.14 30.24
C LYS A 460 9.35 18.36 29.63
N VAL A 461 8.53 17.77 30.49
CA VAL A 461 7.25 17.21 30.06
C VAL A 461 6.38 18.37 29.58
N PHE A 462 5.99 18.34 28.31
CA PHE A 462 5.06 19.29 27.71
C PHE A 462 3.62 18.88 27.99
N TYR A 463 3.32 17.58 27.81
CA TYR A 463 2.04 17.00 28.19
C TYR A 463 2.21 15.56 28.68
N ASP A 464 1.42 15.17 29.68
CA ASP A 464 1.50 13.85 30.34
C ASP A 464 0.18 13.09 30.20
N PHE A 465 0.17 12.04 29.39
CA PHE A 465 -0.95 11.12 29.18
C PHE A 465 -0.86 9.86 30.04
N THR A 466 0.09 9.76 30.98
CA THR A 466 0.37 8.52 31.72
C THR A 466 -0.86 8.04 32.52
N LYS A 467 -1.72 8.97 32.97
CA LYS A 467 -2.94 8.63 33.72
C LYS A 467 -4.10 8.18 32.85
N ASP A 468 -4.00 8.29 31.53
CA ASP A 468 -5.05 7.82 30.64
C ASP A 468 -5.12 6.28 30.70
N PRO A 469 -6.31 5.69 30.93
CA PRO A 469 -6.46 4.25 31.14
C PRO A 469 -6.30 3.43 29.84
N GLU A 470 -6.38 4.05 28.67
CA GLU A 470 -6.23 3.32 27.42
C GLU A 470 -4.81 2.74 27.27
N MET A 471 -4.76 1.49 26.84
CA MET A 471 -3.50 0.76 26.61
C MET A 471 -2.88 1.12 25.24
N VAL A 472 -2.82 2.43 24.97
CA VAL A 472 -2.22 3.03 23.79
C VAL A 472 -1.14 4.00 24.23
N ALA A 473 0.02 3.93 23.63
CA ALA A 473 1.13 4.87 23.84
C ALA A 473 1.05 6.05 22.86
N LEU A 474 1.98 7.00 22.98
CA LEU A 474 2.11 8.08 22.02
C LEU A 474 2.85 7.58 20.77
N ASP A 475 2.54 8.18 19.62
CA ASP A 475 3.08 7.80 18.32
C ASP A 475 3.53 9.05 17.52
N GLY A 476 3.16 9.22 16.25
CA GLY A 476 3.65 10.33 15.43
C GLY A 476 3.26 11.72 15.88
N ILE A 477 4.12 12.71 15.60
CA ILE A 477 3.91 14.14 15.89
C ILE A 477 4.01 14.96 14.61
N LYS A 478 3.16 16.00 14.50
CA LYS A 478 3.33 17.11 13.54
C LYS A 478 3.05 18.43 14.26
N VAL A 479 3.63 19.52 13.76
CA VAL A 479 3.42 20.88 14.29
C VAL A 479 3.00 21.79 13.15
N ASP A 480 1.95 22.59 13.37
CA ASP A 480 1.50 23.58 12.39
C ASP A 480 2.28 24.91 12.48
N GLN A 481 2.01 25.81 11.55
CA GLN A 481 2.68 27.12 11.49
C GLN A 481 2.35 28.03 12.69
N GLN A 482 1.26 27.76 13.42
CA GLN A 482 0.87 28.46 14.63
C GLN A 482 1.51 27.86 15.89
N GLY A 483 2.22 26.72 15.74
CA GLY A 483 2.89 26.02 16.83
C GLY A 483 1.99 25.00 17.55
N ASN A 484 0.78 24.74 17.05
CA ASN A 484 -0.05 23.69 17.62
C ASN A 484 0.58 22.32 17.33
N VAL A 485 0.64 21.48 18.36
CA VAL A 485 1.25 20.16 18.28
C VAL A 485 0.15 19.11 18.11
N TYR A 486 0.21 18.39 17.00
CA TYR A 486 -0.66 17.25 16.69
C TYR A 486 0.08 15.98 17.10
N VAL A 487 -0.49 15.21 17.99
CA VAL A 487 0.13 13.97 18.51
C VAL A 487 -0.89 12.83 18.49
N SER A 488 -0.49 11.68 17.97
CA SER A 488 -1.23 10.43 18.12
C SER A 488 -1.08 9.94 19.56
N ALA A 489 -2.21 9.82 20.28
CA ALA A 489 -2.22 9.53 21.70
C ALA A 489 -3.51 8.76 22.08
N PRO A 490 -3.70 8.34 23.32
CA PRO A 490 -4.94 7.69 23.76
C PRO A 490 -6.19 8.47 23.33
N GLY A 491 -7.18 7.77 22.78
CA GLY A 491 -8.42 8.35 22.25
C GLY A 491 -8.34 8.90 20.83
N GLY A 492 -7.15 9.07 20.24
CA GLY A 492 -6.98 9.54 18.87
C GLY A 492 -5.89 10.60 18.71
N VAL A 493 -6.09 11.54 17.77
CA VAL A 493 -5.14 12.64 17.56
C VAL A 493 -5.52 13.82 18.46
N TRP A 494 -4.58 14.22 19.31
CA TRP A 494 -4.71 15.42 20.14
C TRP A 494 -4.06 16.61 19.45
N ILE A 495 -4.68 17.77 19.62
CA ILE A 495 -4.13 19.06 19.17
C ILE A 495 -3.88 19.89 20.42
N LEU A 496 -2.63 20.14 20.71
CA LEU A 496 -2.18 20.87 21.88
C LEU A 496 -1.71 22.26 21.46
N SER A 497 -2.14 23.30 22.19
CA SER A 497 -1.65 24.67 21.94
C SER A 497 -0.17 24.79 22.34
N PRO A 498 0.58 25.74 21.78
CA PRO A 498 2.00 25.93 22.08
C PRO A 498 2.26 26.51 23.50
N ALA A 499 1.23 27.02 24.16
CA ALA A 499 1.31 27.69 25.47
C ALA A 499 1.14 26.71 26.64
#